data_a3e667f90a0a7085481dce740e32abb1
#
_entry.id   a3e667f90a0a7085481dce740e32abb1
#
_cell.length_a   1.000
_cell.length_b   1.000
_cell.length_c   1.000
_cell.angle_alpha   90.00
_cell.angle_beta   90.00
_cell.angle_gamma   90.00
#
_symmetry.space_group_name_H-M   'P 1'
#
loop_
_entity.id
_entity.type
_entity.pdbx_description
1 polymer ?
#
loop_
_entity_poly.entity_id
_entity_poly.type
_entity_poly.pdbx_seq_one_letter_code
_entity_poly.pdbx_strand_id
1 'polypeptide(L)' 'MGRKRSRKPKIVIKTRNGGYTKLYVNGKWQRKVTDIDFHGYVGSDGIIIECEFEKIKCDKNGIPIVVNDEVVKERRIVRI' A
#
# COMPACT_ATOMS: atom_id res chain seq x y z
N MET A 1 -19.83 -22.49 11.33
CA MET A 1 -19.57 -21.92 11.07
C MET A 1 -19.38 -21.23 10.86
N GLY A 2 -19.28 -21.01 10.74
CA GLY A 2 -18.92 -20.36 10.32
C GLY A 2 -18.89 -19.28 10.52
N ARG A 3 -18.69 -18.88 10.77
CA ARG A 3 -18.59 -17.78 10.93
C ARG A 3 -18.44 -16.96 10.08
N LYS A 4 -18.81 -16.13 10.04
CA LYS A 4 -18.48 -15.33 9.18
C LYS A 4 -17.68 -14.38 9.66
N ARG A 5 -16.71 -14.09 9.14
CA ARG A 5 -15.89 -13.14 9.60
C ARG A 5 -16.11 -11.92 8.88
N SER A 6 -16.00 -10.82 9.49
CA SER A 6 -16.12 -9.61 8.76
C SER A 6 -14.97 -9.50 7.80
N ARG A 7 -15.24 -9.02 6.61
CA ARG A 7 -14.30 -8.92 5.64
C ARG A 7 -13.91 -7.53 5.49
N LYS A 8 -12.76 -7.14 5.90
CA LYS A 8 -12.24 -5.84 5.60
C LYS A 8 -11.53 -5.88 4.27
N PRO A 9 -11.71 -4.87 3.43
CA PRO A 9 -10.95 -4.82 2.20
C PRO A 9 -9.47 -4.83 2.51
N LYS A 10 -8.72 -5.57 1.74
CA LYS A 10 -7.29 -5.64 1.94
C LYS A 10 -6.63 -4.33 1.58
N ILE A 11 -7.13 -3.69 0.53
CA ILE A 11 -6.60 -2.41 0.06
C ILE A 11 -7.74 -1.42 0.01
N VAL A 12 -7.53 -0.25 0.59
CA VAL A 12 -8.49 0.85 0.51
C VAL A 12 -7.72 2.11 0.14
N ILE A 13 -8.21 2.80 -0.87
CA ILE A 13 -7.61 4.06 -1.29
C ILE A 13 -8.70 5.12 -1.14
N LYS A 14 -8.41 6.15 -0.35
CA LYS A 14 -9.34 7.24 -0.13
C LYS A 14 -8.77 8.52 -0.70
N THR A 15 -9.57 9.20 -1.51
CA THR A 15 -9.16 10.47 -2.09
C THR A 15 -10.18 11.53 -1.72
N ARG A 16 -9.75 12.79 -1.74
CA ARG A 16 -10.62 13.92 -1.49
C ARG A 16 -10.36 14.94 -2.56
N ASN A 17 -11.38 15.73 -2.86
CA ASN A 17 -11.20 16.83 -3.80
C ASN A 17 -10.16 17.79 -3.24
N GLY A 18 -9.09 17.99 -4.00
CA GLY A 18 -8.03 18.88 -3.58
C GLY A 18 -7.27 18.42 -2.37
N GLY A 19 -7.42 17.16 -1.99
CA GLY A 19 -6.77 16.66 -0.81
C GLY A 19 -5.80 15.53 -1.13
N TYR A 20 -5.34 14.90 -0.09
CA TYR A 20 -4.37 13.83 -0.23
C TYR A 20 -5.05 12.50 -0.41
N THR A 21 -4.37 11.61 -1.11
CA THR A 21 -4.81 10.24 -1.24
C THR A 21 -4.19 9.44 -0.11
N LYS A 22 -5.00 8.64 0.57
CA LYS A 22 -4.53 7.78 1.63
C LYS A 22 -4.67 6.33 1.23
N LEU A 23 -3.64 5.55 1.50
CA LEU A 23 -3.64 4.12 1.21
C LEU A 23 -3.68 3.35 2.52
N TYR A 24 -4.59 2.38 2.59
CA TYR A 24 -4.70 1.50 3.74
C TYR A 24 -4.48 0.07 3.29
N VAL A 25 -3.65 -0.66 4.00
CA VAL A 25 -3.40 -2.07 3.73
C VAL A 25 -3.82 -2.84 4.97
N ASN A 26 -4.79 -3.73 4.80
CA ASN A 26 -5.35 -4.51 5.92
C ASN A 26 -5.81 -3.61 7.06
N GLY A 27 -6.39 -2.46 6.70
CA GLY A 27 -6.90 -1.52 7.69
C GLY A 27 -5.86 -0.58 8.26
N LYS A 28 -4.61 -0.72 7.85
CA LYS A 28 -3.53 0.08 8.40
C LYS A 28 -3.11 1.17 7.42
N TRP A 29 -3.12 2.40 7.86
CA TRP A 29 -2.73 3.54 7.02
C TRP A 29 -1.26 3.46 6.68
N GLN A 30 -0.94 3.54 5.38
CA GLN A 30 0.43 3.57 4.90
C GLN A 30 0.83 5.02 4.69
N ARG A 31 1.78 5.48 5.47
CA ARG A 31 2.18 6.88 5.43
C ARG A 31 3.32 7.09 4.44
N LYS A 32 3.39 8.29 3.91
CA LYS A 32 4.48 8.71 3.03
C LYS A 32 4.62 7.86 1.78
N VAL A 33 3.48 7.46 1.24
CA VAL A 33 3.44 6.72 -0.01
C VAL A 33 3.66 7.69 -1.15
N THR A 34 4.56 7.35 -2.06
CA THR A 34 4.89 8.21 -3.19
C THR A 34 4.37 7.69 -4.51
N ASP A 35 4.00 6.41 -4.57
CA ASP A 35 3.55 5.83 -5.83
C ASP A 35 2.69 4.61 -5.53
N ILE A 36 1.63 4.43 -6.31
CA ILE A 36 0.74 3.28 -6.17
C ILE A 36 0.45 2.75 -7.56
N ASP A 37 0.55 1.44 -7.72
CA ASP A 37 0.27 0.80 -8.98
C ASP A 37 -0.55 -0.47 -8.74
N PHE A 38 -1.67 -0.57 -9.42
CA PHE A 38 -2.49 -1.78 -9.40
C PHE A 38 -2.31 -2.51 -10.70
N HIS A 39 -2.12 -3.80 -10.64
CA HIS A 39 -2.08 -4.58 -11.86
C HIS A 39 -2.64 -5.96 -11.60
N GLY A 40 -3.07 -6.60 -12.67
CA GLY A 40 -3.61 -7.95 -12.60
C GLY A 40 -3.02 -8.79 -13.70
N TYR A 41 -2.98 -10.09 -13.45
CA TYR A 41 -2.53 -11.02 -14.46
C TYR A 41 -3.25 -12.35 -14.29
N VAL A 42 -3.23 -13.15 -15.33
CA VAL A 42 -3.95 -14.42 -15.32
C VAL A 42 -3.12 -15.46 -14.58
N GLY A 43 -3.72 -16.05 -13.55
CA GLY A 43 -3.13 -17.17 -12.85
C GLY A 43 -3.81 -18.45 -13.25
N SER A 44 -3.47 -19.53 -12.60
CA SER A 44 -4.05 -20.83 -12.94
C SER A 44 -5.52 -20.91 -12.58
N ASP A 45 -5.94 -20.20 -11.53
CA ASP A 45 -7.33 -20.26 -11.08
C ASP A 45 -8.08 -18.95 -11.25
N GLY A 46 -7.61 -18.08 -12.11
CA GLY A 46 -8.29 -16.83 -12.34
C GLY A 46 -7.32 -15.67 -12.38
N ILE A 47 -7.84 -14.48 -12.13
CA ILE A 47 -7.02 -13.28 -12.20
C ILE A 47 -6.44 -12.97 -10.83
N ILE A 48 -5.14 -12.74 -10.80
CA ILE A 48 -4.45 -12.34 -9.58
C ILE A 48 -4.25 -10.84 -9.66
N ILE A 49 -4.65 -10.15 -8.59
CA ILE A 49 -4.52 -8.70 -8.54
C ILE A 49 -3.55 -8.33 -7.44
N GLU A 50 -2.64 -7.43 -7.76
CA GLU A 50 -1.64 -6.97 -6.82
C GLU A 50 -1.62 -5.46 -6.75
N CYS A 51 -1.36 -4.94 -5.56
CA CYS A 51 -1.13 -3.53 -5.35
C CYS A 51 0.33 -3.36 -5.00
N GLU A 52 1.02 -2.62 -5.83
CA GLU A 52 2.43 -2.33 -5.60
C GLU A 52 2.52 -0.86 -5.21
N PHE A 53 3.25 -0.55 -4.17
CA PHE A 53 3.38 0.85 -3.77
C PHE A 53 4.77 1.11 -3.25
N GLU A 54 5.17 2.37 -3.39
CA GLU A 54 6.47 2.84 -2.97
C GLU A 54 6.27 3.85 -1.86
N LYS A 55 7.05 3.77 -0.82
CA LYS A 55 6.93 4.71 0.29
C LYS A 55 8.32 5.11 0.78
N ILE A 56 8.39 6.27 1.38
CA ILE A 56 9.62 6.77 1.96
C ILE A 56 9.92 5.96 3.22
N LYS A 57 11.14 5.47 3.31
CA LYS A 57 11.56 4.71 4.47
C LYS A 57 11.96 5.68 5.58
N CYS A 58 11.44 5.42 6.77
CA CYS A 58 11.70 6.27 7.92
C CYS A 58 12.33 5.47 9.04
N ASP A 59 13.05 6.17 9.91
CA ASP A 59 13.62 5.53 11.09
C ASP A 59 12.52 5.36 12.14
N LYS A 60 12.89 4.88 13.31
CA LYS A 60 11.90 4.63 14.36
C LYS A 60 11.23 5.88 14.88
N ASN A 61 11.81 7.04 14.61
CA ASN A 61 11.22 8.31 15.02
C ASN A 61 10.37 8.94 13.93
N GLY A 62 10.19 8.24 12.81
CA GLY A 62 9.39 8.76 11.72
C GLY A 62 10.12 9.74 10.83
N ILE A 63 11.43 9.83 10.94
CA ILE A 63 12.22 10.75 10.15
C ILE A 63 12.72 10.03 8.89
N PRO A 64 12.56 10.61 7.71
CA PRO A 64 13.01 9.96 6.48
C PRO A 64 14.50 9.68 6.51
N ILE A 65 14.87 8.51 6.04
CA ILE A 65 16.27 8.11 5.97
C ILE A 65 16.84 8.66 4.67
N VAL A 66 17.98 9.33 4.77
CA VAL A 66 18.64 9.95 3.63
C VAL A 66 20.01 9.35 3.47
N VAL A 67 20.33 8.92 2.25
CA VAL A 67 21.65 8.39 1.92
C VAL A 67 22.12 9.09 0.66
N ASN A 68 23.31 9.65 0.69
CA ASN A 68 23.87 10.38 -0.45
C ASN A 68 22.93 11.46 -0.96
N ASP A 69 22.36 12.21 -0.02
CA ASP A 69 21.45 13.32 -0.33
C ASP A 69 20.14 12.89 -1.00
N GLU A 70 19.84 11.60 -0.94
CA GLU A 70 18.59 11.11 -1.50
C GLU A 70 17.80 10.37 -0.44
N VAL A 71 16.49 10.56 -0.49
CA VAL A 71 15.59 9.88 0.42
C VAL A 71 15.51 8.42 0.02
N VAL A 72 15.64 7.53 0.99
CA VAL A 72 15.54 6.09 0.74
C VAL A 72 14.07 5.73 0.65
N LYS A 73 13.72 4.96 -0.37
CA LYS A 73 12.36 4.50 -0.58
C LYS A 73 12.33 2.99 -0.58
N GLU A 74 11.20 2.43 -0.19
CA GLU A 74 11.03 0.99 -0.26
C GLU A 74 9.76 0.69 -1.03
N ARG A 75 9.77 -0.41 -1.76
CA ARG A 75 8.65 -0.82 -2.57
C ARG A 75 8.07 -2.10 -2.00
N ARG A 76 6.76 -2.15 -1.92
CA ARG A 76 6.06 -3.30 -1.39
C ARG A 76 4.98 -3.74 -2.35
N ILE A 77 4.72 -5.04 -2.34
CA ILE A 77 3.70 -5.63 -3.17
C ILE A 77 2.74 -6.39 -2.26
N VAL A 78 1.47 -6.10 -2.40
CA VAL A 78 0.44 -6.78 -1.63
C VAL A 78 -0.50 -7.45 -2.61
N ARG A 79 -0.65 -8.76 -2.47
CA ARG A 79 -1.59 -9.51 -3.29
C ARG A 79 -2.96 -9.42 -2.66
N ILE A 80 -3.93 -9.09 -3.48
CA ILE A 80 -5.31 -8.91 -3.01
C ILE A 80 -6.06 -10.22 -3.11
#